data_8513350bd087df9e9ee592761fb32079
#
_entry.id   8513350bd087df9e9ee592761fb32079
#
_cell.length_a   1.000
_cell.length_b   1.000
_cell.length_c   1.000
_cell.angle_alpha   90.00
_cell.angle_beta   90.00
_cell.angle_gamma   90.00
#
_symmetry.space_group_name_H-M   'P 1'
#
loop_
_entity.id
_entity.type
_entity.pdbx_description
1 polymer ?
#
loop_
_entity_poly.entity_id
_entity_poly.type
_entity_poly.pdbx_seq_one_letter_code
_entity_poly.pdbx_strand_id
1 'polypeptide(L)'
;MAWGRARQFGGAAVACFVSQPTLSVAIKKLEDELGTLLFERRSNEITLTPVGERIVAQAQRVLDDAAQIKEIAKQGKDPLNGPLRLGVIYTISPYLLPALVRQLLKDAPKMPLLLNENLTVKLIEMVKNGEVDVAVLALPLPDTGMMIQPVYDEPF
;
A
#
# COMPACT_ATOMS: atom_id res chain seq x y z
N MET A 1 8.48 2.02 -7.04
CA MET A 1 8.58 3.48 -7.32
C MET A 1 9.84 3.77 -8.14
N ALA A 2 9.69 4.08 -9.42
CA ALA A 2 10.84 4.41 -10.30
C ALA A 2 11.50 5.77 -9.96
N TRP A 3 10.76 6.70 -9.34
CA TRP A 3 11.21 8.08 -9.08
C TRP A 3 12.15 8.24 -7.89
N GLY A 4 12.02 7.46 -6.85
CA GLY A 4 12.87 7.60 -5.66
C GLY A 4 14.32 7.14 -5.85
N ARG A 5 14.62 6.43 -6.94
CA ARG A 5 15.95 5.90 -7.25
C ARG A 5 16.62 6.57 -8.45
N ALA A 6 15.88 7.30 -9.26
CA ALA A 6 16.39 7.95 -10.45
C ALA A 6 16.17 9.46 -10.34
N ARG A 7 17.17 10.18 -9.85
CA ARG A 7 17.19 11.65 -9.77
C ARG A 7 17.19 12.36 -11.14
N GLN A 8 16.99 11.63 -12.23
CA GLN A 8 16.98 12.14 -13.60
C GLN A 8 15.95 11.38 -14.44
N PHE A 9 15.30 12.06 -15.39
CA PHE A 9 14.36 11.47 -16.36
C PHE A 9 14.92 10.27 -17.13
N GLY A 10 16.24 10.22 -17.34
CA GLY A 10 16.90 9.10 -18.02
C GLY A 10 16.74 7.77 -17.27
N GLY A 11 16.98 7.76 -15.96
CA GLY A 11 16.81 6.55 -15.14
C GLY A 11 15.36 6.11 -14.99
N ALA A 12 14.43 7.07 -14.93
CA ALA A 12 13.00 6.78 -14.87
C ALA A 12 12.50 6.20 -16.21
N ALA A 13 12.97 6.71 -17.34
CA ALA A 13 12.62 6.21 -18.66
C ALA A 13 13.05 4.75 -18.86
N VAL A 14 14.27 4.40 -18.42
CA VAL A 14 14.77 3.02 -18.45
C VAL A 14 13.88 2.11 -17.57
N ALA A 15 13.53 2.54 -16.37
CA ALA A 15 12.65 1.77 -15.47
C ALA A 15 11.24 1.57 -16.03
N CYS A 16 10.76 2.49 -16.87
CA CYS A 16 9.46 2.40 -17.55
C CYS A 16 9.54 1.73 -18.94
N PHE A 17 10.70 1.26 -19.37
CA PHE A 17 10.93 0.67 -20.69
C PHE A 17 10.54 1.59 -21.86
N VAL A 18 10.73 2.90 -21.71
CA VAL A 18 10.46 3.92 -22.74
C VAL A 18 11.67 4.81 -22.97
N SER A 19 11.68 5.54 -24.08
CA SER A 19 12.71 6.54 -24.30
C SER A 19 12.49 7.80 -23.43
N GLN A 20 13.55 8.51 -23.06
CA GLN A 20 13.45 9.74 -22.29
C GLN A 20 12.56 10.82 -22.97
N PRO A 21 12.61 11.05 -24.29
CA PRO A 21 11.68 11.94 -24.96
C PRO A 21 10.21 11.51 -24.80
N THR A 22 9.93 10.21 -24.95
CA THR A 22 8.58 9.66 -24.79
C THR A 22 8.04 9.91 -23.38
N LEU A 23 8.86 9.66 -22.35
CA LEU A 23 8.48 9.94 -20.97
C LEU A 23 8.22 11.43 -20.75
N SER A 24 9.07 12.31 -21.28
CA SER A 24 8.90 13.76 -21.14
C SER A 24 7.61 14.26 -21.80
N VAL A 25 7.25 13.74 -22.96
CA VAL A 25 6.00 14.07 -23.65
C VAL A 25 4.79 13.58 -22.85
N ALA A 26 4.85 12.36 -22.33
CA ALA A 26 3.77 11.79 -21.52
C ALA A 26 3.52 12.59 -20.23
N ILE A 27 4.60 13.01 -19.55
CA ILE A 27 4.50 13.85 -18.34
C ILE A 27 3.89 15.21 -18.69
N LYS A 28 4.38 15.86 -19.75
CA LYS A 28 3.83 17.15 -20.18
C LYS A 28 2.34 17.06 -20.52
N LYS A 29 1.94 16.01 -21.23
CA LYS A 29 0.52 15.78 -21.54
C LYS A 29 -0.32 15.62 -20.25
N LEU A 30 0.18 14.90 -19.25
CA LEU A 30 -0.48 14.76 -17.96
C LEU A 30 -0.57 16.10 -17.21
N GLU A 31 0.48 16.91 -17.22
CA GLU A 31 0.47 18.26 -16.65
C GLU A 31 -0.55 19.17 -17.34
N ASP A 32 -0.64 19.09 -18.66
CA ASP A 32 -1.62 19.85 -19.47
C ASP A 32 -3.06 19.40 -19.15
N GLU A 33 -3.30 18.08 -19.00
CA GLU A 33 -4.62 17.54 -18.63
C GLU A 33 -5.04 17.94 -17.20
N LEU A 34 -4.09 17.97 -16.27
CA LEU A 34 -4.33 18.32 -14.87
C LEU A 34 -4.34 19.84 -14.62
N GLY A 35 -3.88 20.62 -15.59
CA GLY A 35 -3.78 22.07 -15.46
C GLY A 35 -2.77 22.53 -14.40
N THR A 36 -1.79 21.68 -14.05
CA THR A 36 -0.78 21.99 -13.02
C THR A 36 0.55 21.32 -13.32
N LEU A 37 1.65 21.97 -12.94
CA LEU A 37 2.99 21.40 -13.06
C LEU A 37 3.24 20.38 -11.94
N LEU A 38 3.70 19.20 -12.32
CA LEU A 38 4.10 18.14 -11.38
C LEU A 38 5.58 18.24 -11.03
N PHE A 39 6.39 18.81 -11.92
CA PHE A 39 7.83 18.90 -11.77
C PHE A 39 8.34 20.33 -11.98
N GLU A 40 9.30 20.72 -11.17
CA GLU A 40 10.09 21.93 -11.33
C GLU A 40 11.50 21.59 -11.83
N ARG A 41 12.02 22.40 -12.74
CA ARG A 41 13.43 22.33 -13.20
C ARG A 41 14.21 23.43 -12.52
N ARG A 42 15.09 23.09 -11.59
CA ARG A 42 16.05 24.02 -10.97
C ARG A 42 17.46 23.66 -11.42
N SER A 43 18.10 24.57 -12.14
CA SER A 43 19.52 24.58 -12.58
C SER A 43 20.11 23.27 -13.12
N ASN A 44 19.86 22.10 -12.59
CA ASN A 44 20.29 20.78 -13.06
C ASN A 44 19.55 19.63 -12.36
N GLU A 45 18.57 19.94 -11.53
CA GLU A 45 17.77 18.97 -10.80
C GLU A 45 16.28 19.11 -11.17
N ILE A 46 15.62 17.98 -11.25
CA ILE A 46 14.17 17.89 -11.44
C ILE A 46 13.59 17.47 -10.10
N THR A 47 12.77 18.34 -9.54
CA THR A 47 12.09 18.10 -8.25
C THR A 47 10.58 18.08 -8.45
N LEU A 48 9.87 17.33 -7.62
CA LEU A 48 8.41 17.38 -7.58
C LEU A 48 7.95 18.72 -6.99
N THR A 49 6.88 19.27 -7.54
CA THR A 49 6.16 20.36 -6.88
C THR A 49 5.40 19.83 -5.67
N PRO A 50 4.99 20.66 -4.69
CA PRO A 50 4.15 20.22 -3.58
C PRO A 50 2.83 19.56 -4.02
N VAL A 51 2.27 20.02 -5.14
CA VAL A 51 1.09 19.38 -5.78
C VAL A 51 1.49 18.07 -6.43
N GLY A 52 2.64 18.02 -7.09
CA GLY A 52 3.21 16.81 -7.71
C GLY A 52 3.41 15.69 -6.69
N GLU A 53 3.93 15.99 -5.51
CA GLU A 53 4.08 14.99 -4.42
C GLU A 53 2.74 14.37 -4.03
N ARG A 54 1.69 15.18 -3.88
CA ARG A 54 0.34 14.71 -3.54
C ARG A 54 -0.26 13.87 -4.66
N ILE A 55 -0.06 14.26 -5.91
CA ILE A 55 -0.55 13.52 -7.09
C ILE A 55 0.18 12.19 -7.21
N VAL A 56 1.50 12.15 -7.03
CA VAL A 56 2.28 10.90 -7.04
C VAL A 56 1.83 9.95 -5.93
N ALA A 57 1.59 10.46 -4.72
CA ALA A 57 1.07 9.65 -3.63
C ALA A 57 -0.31 9.04 -3.95
N GLN A 58 -1.20 9.84 -4.57
CA GLN A 58 -2.51 9.35 -4.99
C GLN A 58 -2.43 8.36 -6.16
N ALA A 59 -1.56 8.63 -7.14
CA ALA A 59 -1.33 7.72 -8.26
C ALA A 59 -0.78 6.36 -7.79
N GLN A 60 0.08 6.36 -6.77
CA GLN A 60 0.56 5.11 -6.18
C GLN A 60 -0.58 4.29 -5.58
N ARG A 61 -1.51 4.92 -4.85
CA ARG A 61 -2.70 4.24 -4.30
C ARG A 61 -3.55 3.60 -5.41
N VAL A 62 -3.80 4.34 -6.49
CA VAL A 62 -4.56 3.81 -7.64
C VAL A 62 -3.88 2.59 -8.27
N LEU A 63 -2.55 2.61 -8.37
CA LEU A 63 -1.78 1.47 -8.88
C LEU A 63 -1.83 0.28 -7.94
N ASP A 64 -1.78 0.51 -6.64
CA ASP A 64 -1.89 -0.53 -5.62
C ASP A 64 -3.30 -1.15 -5.63
N ASP A 65 -4.35 -0.34 -5.73
CA ASP A 65 -5.74 -0.80 -5.89
C ASP A 65 -5.93 -1.61 -7.19
N ALA A 66 -5.35 -1.15 -8.29
CA ALA A 66 -5.37 -1.90 -9.56
C ALA A 66 -4.63 -3.24 -9.47
N ALA A 67 -3.54 -3.32 -8.68
CA ALA A 67 -2.86 -4.58 -8.41
C ALA A 67 -3.73 -5.52 -7.56
N GLN A 68 -4.48 -4.99 -6.59
CA GLN A 68 -5.42 -5.76 -5.77
C GLN A 68 -6.51 -6.44 -6.61
N ILE A 69 -7.02 -5.78 -7.66
CA ILE A 69 -8.02 -6.40 -8.57
C ILE A 69 -7.49 -7.72 -9.13
N LYS A 70 -6.20 -7.77 -9.51
CA LYS A 70 -5.59 -9.00 -10.03
C LYS A 70 -5.45 -10.08 -8.96
N GLU A 71 -5.16 -9.68 -7.73
CA GLU A 71 -5.07 -10.61 -6.60
C GLU A 71 -6.45 -11.17 -6.23
N ILE A 72 -7.49 -10.33 -6.18
CA ILE A 72 -8.88 -10.77 -5.97
C ILE A 72 -9.31 -11.79 -7.05
N ALA A 73 -8.95 -11.54 -8.30
CA ALA A 73 -9.24 -12.47 -9.39
C ALA A 73 -8.53 -13.83 -9.24
N LYS A 74 -7.33 -13.85 -8.66
CA LYS A 74 -6.62 -15.10 -8.33
C LYS A 74 -7.23 -15.80 -7.11
N GLN A 75 -7.59 -15.05 -6.07
CA GLN A 75 -8.22 -15.56 -4.85
C GLN A 75 -9.60 -16.17 -5.11
N GLY A 76 -10.33 -15.72 -6.15
CA GLY A 76 -11.60 -16.30 -6.54
C GLY A 76 -11.54 -17.78 -6.90
N LYS A 77 -10.34 -18.36 -7.06
CA LYS A 77 -10.11 -19.80 -7.30
C LYS A 77 -9.64 -20.56 -6.06
N ASP A 78 -8.99 -19.87 -5.12
CA ASP A 78 -8.48 -20.43 -3.87
C ASP A 78 -8.30 -19.29 -2.85
N PRO A 79 -9.22 -19.13 -1.88
CA PRO A 79 -9.18 -18.03 -0.92
C PRO A 79 -7.96 -18.07 0.02
N LEU A 80 -7.24 -19.19 0.08
CA LEU A 80 -6.00 -19.34 0.85
C LEU A 80 -4.73 -19.18 -0.01
N ASN A 81 -4.87 -18.60 -1.19
CA ASN A 81 -3.78 -18.37 -2.12
C ASN A 81 -3.57 -16.85 -2.32
N GLY A 82 -2.36 -16.37 -2.09
CA GLY A 82 -2.02 -14.97 -2.20
C GLY A 82 -1.68 -14.32 -0.86
N PRO A 83 -1.05 -13.14 -0.84
CA PRO A 83 -0.58 -12.49 0.38
C PRO A 83 -1.74 -12.01 1.24
N LEU A 84 -1.64 -12.26 2.56
CA LEU A 84 -2.51 -11.66 3.58
C LEU A 84 -1.72 -10.55 4.29
N ARG A 85 -2.22 -9.31 4.19
CA ARG A 85 -1.66 -8.15 4.90
C ARG A 85 -2.38 -8.00 6.23
N LEU A 86 -1.72 -8.38 7.30
CA LEU A 86 -2.27 -8.36 8.66
C LEU A 86 -1.68 -7.22 9.48
N GLY A 87 -2.55 -6.32 9.96
CA GLY A 87 -2.21 -5.32 10.96
C GLY A 87 -2.44 -5.84 12.37
N VAL A 88 -1.50 -5.57 13.30
CA VAL A 88 -1.67 -5.94 14.71
C VAL A 88 -1.16 -4.81 15.58
N ILE A 89 -1.87 -4.49 16.68
CA ILE A 89 -1.36 -3.52 17.64
C ILE A 89 -0.19 -4.08 18.44
N TYR A 90 0.75 -3.23 18.83
CA TYR A 90 1.99 -3.60 19.53
C TYR A 90 1.74 -4.41 20.82
N THR A 91 0.63 -4.16 21.51
CA THR A 91 0.32 -4.83 22.77
C THR A 91 -0.12 -6.29 22.60
N ILE A 92 -0.76 -6.63 21.50
CA ILE A 92 -1.25 -7.99 21.19
C ILE A 92 -0.22 -8.79 20.41
N SER A 93 0.54 -8.12 19.55
CA SER A 93 1.48 -8.72 18.61
C SER A 93 2.43 -9.77 19.24
N PRO A 94 3.14 -9.51 20.35
CA PRO A 94 4.10 -10.46 20.92
C PRO A 94 3.47 -11.78 21.39
N TYR A 95 2.20 -11.73 21.76
CA TYR A 95 1.48 -12.91 22.27
C TYR A 95 0.78 -13.69 21.16
N LEU A 96 0.15 -12.98 20.23
CA LEU A 96 -0.66 -13.58 19.17
C LEU A 96 0.20 -14.10 18.02
N LEU A 97 1.14 -13.31 17.51
CA LEU A 97 1.82 -13.62 16.25
C LEU A 97 2.61 -14.93 16.27
N PRO A 98 3.34 -15.31 17.32
CA PRO A 98 4.11 -16.56 17.30
C PRO A 98 3.25 -17.82 17.09
N ALA A 99 2.04 -17.84 17.66
CA ALA A 99 1.10 -18.94 17.49
C ALA A 99 0.39 -18.88 16.13
N LEU A 100 -0.10 -17.69 15.76
CA LEU A 100 -0.82 -17.44 14.51
C LEU A 100 0.05 -17.77 13.29
N VAL A 101 1.29 -17.28 13.26
CA VAL A 101 2.21 -17.53 12.12
C VAL A 101 2.48 -19.02 11.98
N ARG A 102 2.74 -19.74 13.08
CA ARG A 102 2.96 -21.20 13.03
C ARG A 102 1.76 -21.95 12.50
N GLN A 103 0.55 -21.53 12.87
CA GLN A 103 -0.67 -22.18 12.40
C GLN A 103 -0.93 -21.87 10.93
N LEU A 104 -0.81 -20.61 10.52
CA LEU A 104 -1.00 -20.21 9.12
C LEU A 104 -0.03 -20.88 8.15
N LEU A 105 1.22 -21.06 8.55
CA LEU A 105 2.21 -21.76 7.72
C LEU A 105 1.83 -23.24 7.47
N LYS A 106 1.06 -23.86 8.39
CA LYS A 106 0.56 -25.23 8.22
C LYS A 106 -0.70 -25.27 7.38
N ASP A 107 -1.66 -24.38 7.69
CA ASP A 107 -3.03 -24.45 7.14
C ASP A 107 -3.13 -23.75 5.78
N ALA A 108 -2.33 -22.72 5.57
CA ALA A 108 -2.34 -21.92 4.34
C ALA A 108 -0.91 -21.64 3.82
N PRO A 109 -0.14 -22.67 3.41
CA PRO A 109 1.26 -22.52 3.00
C PRO A 109 1.44 -21.65 1.73
N LYS A 110 0.37 -21.41 0.98
CA LYS A 110 0.37 -20.57 -0.22
C LYS A 110 -0.06 -19.13 0.06
N MET A 111 -0.32 -18.79 1.32
CA MET A 111 -0.73 -17.46 1.76
C MET A 111 0.40 -16.81 2.57
N PRO A 112 1.36 -16.13 1.92
CA PRO A 112 2.41 -15.40 2.62
C PRO A 112 1.79 -14.31 3.48
N LEU A 113 2.20 -14.25 4.76
CA LEU A 113 1.72 -13.27 5.72
C LEU A 113 2.63 -12.05 5.71
N LEU A 114 2.05 -10.88 5.42
CA LEU A 114 2.70 -9.58 5.48
C LEU A 114 2.23 -8.87 6.75
N LEU A 115 3.11 -8.79 7.76
CA LEU A 115 2.79 -8.24 9.07
C LEU A 115 3.08 -6.74 9.14
N ASN A 116 2.15 -6.01 9.74
CA ASN A 116 2.28 -4.59 10.02
C ASN A 116 1.91 -4.31 11.48
N GLU A 117 2.88 -3.95 12.29
CA GLU A 117 2.68 -3.57 13.67
C GLU A 117 2.57 -2.06 13.79
N ASN A 118 1.47 -1.57 14.38
CA ASN A 118 1.27 -0.14 14.51
C ASN A 118 0.27 0.19 15.63
N LEU A 119 0.02 1.49 15.85
CA LEU A 119 -1.02 1.99 16.74
C LEU A 119 -2.40 1.81 16.11
N THR A 120 -3.43 1.65 16.97
CA THR A 120 -4.84 1.47 16.56
C THR A 120 -5.29 2.46 15.49
N VAL A 121 -5.05 3.76 15.71
CA VAL A 121 -5.47 4.82 14.78
C VAL A 121 -4.84 4.61 13.41
N LYS A 122 -3.55 4.29 13.37
CA LYS A 122 -2.83 4.10 12.11
C LYS A 122 -3.30 2.84 11.37
N LEU A 123 -3.55 1.75 12.10
CA LEU A 123 -4.06 0.51 11.50
C LEU A 123 -5.47 0.71 10.93
N ILE A 124 -6.34 1.48 11.58
CA ILE A 124 -7.66 1.85 11.04
C ILE A 124 -7.52 2.60 9.71
N GLU A 125 -6.61 3.58 9.64
CA GLU A 125 -6.32 4.28 8.38
C GLU A 125 -5.80 3.33 7.29
N MET A 126 -4.89 2.43 7.64
CA MET A 126 -4.29 1.47 6.71
C MET A 126 -5.34 0.49 6.16
N VAL A 127 -6.28 0.02 6.98
CA VAL A 127 -7.40 -0.80 6.50
C VAL A 127 -8.30 0.01 5.56
N LYS A 128 -8.66 1.24 5.92
CA LYS A 128 -9.47 2.12 5.05
C LYS A 128 -8.81 2.44 3.72
N ASN A 129 -7.48 2.52 3.71
CA ASN A 129 -6.70 2.79 2.49
C ASN A 129 -6.37 1.52 1.69
N GLY A 130 -6.76 0.31 2.16
CA GLY A 130 -6.41 -0.95 1.51
C GLY A 130 -4.92 -1.32 1.62
N GLU A 131 -4.17 -0.68 2.51
CA GLU A 131 -2.76 -1.01 2.79
C GLU A 131 -2.63 -2.29 3.64
N VAL A 132 -3.67 -2.60 4.42
CA VAL A 132 -3.84 -3.77 5.27
C VAL A 132 -5.21 -4.37 5.00
N ASP A 133 -5.29 -5.69 4.84
CA ASP A 133 -6.53 -6.40 4.52
C ASP A 133 -7.39 -6.63 5.77
N VAL A 134 -6.75 -6.88 6.90
CA VAL A 134 -7.40 -7.09 8.20
C VAL A 134 -6.50 -6.60 9.33
N ALA A 135 -7.11 -6.08 10.40
CA ALA A 135 -6.36 -5.66 11.59
C ALA A 135 -6.92 -6.31 12.85
N VAL A 136 -6.02 -6.74 13.75
CA VAL A 136 -6.35 -7.19 15.10
C VAL A 136 -6.13 -6.03 16.07
N LEU A 137 -7.22 -5.58 16.68
CA LEU A 137 -7.28 -4.39 17.52
C LEU A 137 -8.00 -4.71 18.84
N ALA A 138 -7.84 -3.85 19.85
CA ALA A 138 -8.60 -3.93 21.09
C ALA A 138 -9.89 -3.09 21.00
N LEU A 139 -10.98 -3.60 21.56
CA LEU A 139 -12.23 -2.85 21.72
C LEU A 139 -12.22 -2.07 23.06
N PRO A 140 -12.98 -0.94 23.15
CA PRO A 140 -13.89 -0.38 22.16
C PRO A 140 -13.19 0.43 21.07
N LEU A 141 -13.76 0.43 19.87
CA LEU A 141 -13.32 1.28 18.76
C LEU A 141 -14.39 2.35 18.44
N PRO A 142 -13.99 3.53 17.96
CA PRO A 142 -14.94 4.49 17.40
C PRO A 142 -15.66 3.87 16.19
N ASP A 143 -16.79 4.45 15.79
CA ASP A 143 -17.43 4.04 14.55
C ASP A 143 -16.51 4.30 13.36
N THR A 144 -16.03 3.22 12.78
CA THR A 144 -15.07 3.26 11.68
C THR A 144 -15.70 3.01 10.31
N GLY A 145 -16.97 2.58 10.28
CA GLY A 145 -17.64 2.11 9.06
C GLY A 145 -17.08 0.77 8.52
N MET A 146 -16.26 0.07 9.32
CA MET A 146 -15.69 -1.23 8.97
C MET A 146 -16.47 -2.35 9.65
N MET A 147 -16.41 -3.56 9.08
CA MET A 147 -16.90 -4.75 9.76
C MET A 147 -15.98 -5.09 10.93
N ILE A 148 -16.56 -5.25 12.12
CA ILE A 148 -15.84 -5.63 13.33
C ILE A 148 -16.38 -6.99 13.79
N GLN A 149 -15.47 -7.93 14.04
CA GLN A 149 -15.79 -9.23 14.60
C GLN A 149 -15.02 -9.44 15.90
N PRO A 150 -15.68 -9.56 17.05
CA PRO A 150 -15.04 -9.99 18.29
C PRO A 150 -14.47 -11.41 18.12
N VAL A 151 -13.23 -11.62 18.55
CA VAL A 151 -12.52 -12.90 18.40
C VAL A 151 -12.36 -13.58 19.76
N TYR A 152 -11.96 -12.85 20.79
CA TYR A 152 -11.82 -13.33 22.15
C TYR A 152 -11.85 -12.17 23.17
N ASP A 153 -12.11 -12.50 24.42
CA ASP A 153 -12.03 -11.58 25.55
C ASP A 153 -10.73 -11.83 26.30
N GLU A 154 -9.93 -10.79 26.52
CA GLU A 154 -8.69 -10.87 27.30
C GLU A 154 -8.98 -10.39 28.73
N PRO A 155 -8.85 -11.26 29.75
CA PRO A 155 -9.01 -10.84 31.13
C PRO A 155 -7.79 -9.99 31.55
N PHE A 156 -8.05 -8.82 32.11
CA PHE A 156 -7.04 -7.94 32.70
C PHE A 156 -6.79 -8.31 34.17
#